data_831d81f5edb8d7414dd9d238ebaffbda
#
_entry.id   831d81f5edb8d7414dd9d238ebaffbda
#
_cell.length_a   1.000
_cell.length_b   1.000
_cell.length_c   1.000
_cell.angle_alpha   90.00
_cell.angle_beta   90.00
_cell.angle_gamma   90.00
#
_symmetry.space_group_name_H-M   'P 1'
#
loop_
_entity.id
_entity.type
_entity.pdbx_description
1 polymer ?
#
loop_
_entity_poly.entity_id
_entity_poly.type
_entity_poly.pdbx_seq_one_letter_code
_entity_poly.pdbx_strand_id
1 'polypeptide(L)'
;MVILPFYAVKAQVTVSPINDTAIANYLQGSGISISNLVINCDSQAYGQMTTAVSSFPMGDGLILSTGNASQIPNPASYFSSSAFGNNFDMDITNSVGYQTYDACALEFDAVPSFGNIFFEYVWGSEEYPEFICNFNDAFLLLVSGPGINGTYLNNATNIAILPDSTTIVSINTVHDNTVGAACPTPFDSLYIDNSTDTTVAFDGYTQMLTSGINLNAGDTYHFKIVVADVMDGIFDSGVFLLQNSVRSMGVTGTIQNNENILFNVYPNPSQNGIFSIESNKNLNVQSIAVYDISGRNVPFSLNGFGNKYSINLSNYAKGLYQLKVGNSFTKISVQ
;
A
#
# COMPACT_ATOMS: atom_id res chain seq x y z
N MET A 1 43.27 10.23 30.52
CA MET A 1 42.19 10.73 29.62
C MET A 1 41.49 9.49 29.12
N VAL A 2 40.36 9.16 29.76
CA VAL A 2 39.57 7.98 29.37
C VAL A 2 38.63 8.43 28.24
N ILE A 3 38.88 7.92 27.04
CA ILE A 3 37.98 8.13 25.90
C ILE A 3 36.86 7.11 26.08
N LEU A 4 35.69 7.54 26.54
CA LEU A 4 34.49 6.72 26.51
C LEU A 4 34.06 6.58 25.02
N PRO A 5 33.79 5.37 24.55
CA PRO A 5 33.26 5.20 23.21
C PRO A 5 31.84 5.82 23.17
N PHE A 6 31.65 6.78 22.27
CA PHE A 6 30.31 7.21 21.87
C PHE A 6 29.69 6.04 21.09
N TYR A 7 28.86 5.25 21.75
CA TYR A 7 27.90 4.40 21.04
C TYR A 7 26.87 5.35 20.40
N ALA A 8 26.90 5.46 19.09
CA ALA A 8 25.79 6.03 18.37
C ALA A 8 24.56 5.15 18.67
N VAL A 9 23.62 5.66 19.43
CA VAL A 9 22.31 5.04 19.58
C VAL A 9 21.70 5.13 18.19
N LYS A 10 21.70 4.02 17.45
CA LYS A 10 20.92 3.93 16.21
C LYS A 10 19.45 4.08 16.62
N ALA A 11 18.79 4.97 15.96
CA ALA A 11 17.37 5.19 16.18
C ALA A 11 16.61 3.92 15.79
N GLN A 12 15.86 3.40 16.71
CA GLN A 12 15.26 2.08 16.64
C GLN A 12 13.75 2.24 16.38
N VAL A 13 13.25 1.42 15.49
CA VAL A 13 11.82 1.11 15.41
C VAL A 13 11.44 0.39 16.70
N THR A 14 10.28 0.69 17.25
CA THR A 14 9.70 -0.06 18.37
C THR A 14 8.26 -0.44 18.05
N VAL A 15 7.84 -1.61 18.50
CA VAL A 15 6.45 -2.07 18.38
C VAL A 15 5.90 -2.30 19.79
N SER A 16 4.72 -1.76 20.04
CA SER A 16 4.01 -1.91 21.31
C SER A 16 2.58 -2.38 21.07
N PRO A 17 1.98 -3.15 22.00
CA PRO A 17 0.57 -3.52 21.87
C PRO A 17 -0.34 -2.32 21.74
N ILE A 18 -1.36 -2.46 20.90
CA ILE A 18 -2.43 -1.48 20.73
C ILE A 18 -3.77 -2.20 20.91
N ASN A 19 -4.73 -1.57 21.55
CA ASN A 19 -6.07 -2.15 21.65
C ASN A 19 -6.92 -1.79 20.41
N ASP A 20 -7.85 -2.66 20.07
CA ASP A 20 -8.68 -2.57 18.87
C ASP A 20 -9.42 -1.23 18.79
N THR A 21 -9.90 -0.70 19.92
CA THR A 21 -10.61 0.58 19.96
C THR A 21 -9.72 1.78 19.66
N ALA A 22 -8.41 1.67 19.86
CA ALA A 22 -7.45 2.73 19.57
C ALA A 22 -7.02 2.72 18.10
N ILE A 23 -7.07 1.57 17.41
CA ILE A 23 -6.58 1.43 16.04
C ILE A 23 -7.36 2.33 15.08
N ALA A 24 -8.68 2.38 15.18
CA ALA A 24 -9.49 3.26 14.33
C ALA A 24 -9.03 4.72 14.43
N ASN A 25 -8.85 5.23 15.65
CA ASN A 25 -8.37 6.59 15.87
C ASN A 25 -6.92 6.79 15.42
N TYR A 26 -6.11 5.74 15.47
CA TYR A 26 -4.70 5.80 15.09
C TYR A 26 -4.52 5.88 13.56
N LEU A 27 -5.35 5.18 12.82
CA LEU A 27 -5.33 5.17 11.35
C LEU A 27 -6.13 6.32 10.74
N GLN A 28 -7.16 6.82 11.45
CA GLN A 28 -8.08 7.83 10.94
C GLN A 28 -7.37 9.18 10.77
N GLY A 29 -7.24 9.62 9.54
CA GLY A 29 -6.75 10.94 9.17
C GLY A 29 -7.88 11.93 8.90
N SER A 30 -7.61 12.97 8.14
CA SER A 30 -8.56 14.02 7.84
C SER A 30 -9.68 13.58 6.89
N GLY A 31 -10.88 14.09 7.11
CA GLY A 31 -12.01 13.96 6.19
C GLY A 31 -12.58 12.54 6.07
N ILE A 32 -12.35 11.68 7.06
CA ILE A 32 -12.90 10.32 7.07
C ILE A 32 -13.40 9.96 8.47
N SER A 33 -14.39 9.10 8.53
CA SER A 33 -14.83 8.44 9.76
C SER A 33 -14.64 6.94 9.61
N ILE A 34 -13.96 6.31 10.56
CA ILE A 34 -13.75 4.85 10.63
C ILE A 34 -14.66 4.28 11.73
N SER A 35 -15.31 3.16 11.45
CA SER A 35 -16.20 2.45 12.37
C SER A 35 -16.16 0.94 12.11
N ASN A 36 -16.81 0.15 12.98
CA ASN A 36 -16.96 -1.30 12.85
C ASN A 36 -15.64 -2.04 12.63
N LEU A 37 -14.58 -1.60 13.32
CA LEU A 37 -13.25 -2.19 13.16
C LEU A 37 -13.21 -3.58 13.80
N VAL A 38 -12.69 -4.54 13.06
CA VAL A 38 -12.46 -5.93 13.46
C VAL A 38 -11.04 -6.33 13.06
N ILE A 39 -10.33 -7.01 13.96
CA ILE A 39 -9.05 -7.66 13.66
C ILE A 39 -9.26 -9.16 13.72
N ASN A 40 -8.85 -9.84 12.66
CA ASN A 40 -8.92 -11.28 12.51
C ASN A 40 -7.50 -11.84 12.31
N CYS A 41 -6.76 -11.90 13.40
CA CYS A 41 -5.46 -12.57 13.51
C CYS A 41 -5.09 -12.76 15.00
N ASP A 42 -3.92 -13.39 15.25
CA ASP A 42 -3.40 -13.50 16.62
C ASP A 42 -3.10 -12.11 17.21
N SER A 43 -3.34 -11.96 18.50
CA SER A 43 -3.14 -10.68 19.20
C SER A 43 -1.68 -10.20 19.24
N GLN A 44 -0.74 -11.07 18.92
CA GLN A 44 0.68 -10.74 18.78
C GLN A 44 1.06 -10.34 17.36
N ALA A 45 0.18 -10.55 16.37
CA ALA A 45 0.43 -10.30 14.97
C ALA A 45 0.28 -8.82 14.56
N TYR A 46 -0.08 -7.94 15.46
CA TYR A 46 -0.21 -6.51 15.19
C TYR A 46 0.23 -5.65 16.35
N GLY A 47 0.57 -4.40 16.06
CA GLY A 47 0.98 -3.45 17.07
C GLY A 47 1.18 -2.03 16.56
N GLN A 48 1.26 -1.09 17.49
CA GLN A 48 1.64 0.29 17.20
C GLN A 48 3.15 0.37 17.02
N MET A 49 3.58 0.83 15.86
CA MET A 49 4.98 1.10 15.56
C MET A 49 5.33 2.56 15.80
N THR A 50 6.46 2.82 16.44
CA THR A 50 7.06 4.16 16.54
C THR A 50 8.48 4.16 15.96
N THR A 51 8.82 5.24 15.26
CA THR A 51 10.08 5.39 14.52
C THR A 51 10.78 6.64 15.01
N ALA A 52 11.85 6.49 15.77
CA ALA A 52 12.52 7.65 16.37
C ALA A 52 13.36 8.47 15.36
N VAL A 53 14.09 7.88 14.51
CA VAL A 53 14.77 8.37 13.29
C VAL A 53 15.31 7.13 12.60
N SER A 54 15.03 6.85 11.38
CA SER A 54 15.57 5.65 10.77
C SER A 54 15.72 5.78 9.26
N SER A 55 16.43 4.83 8.68
CA SER A 55 16.41 4.57 7.26
C SER A 55 15.06 3.98 6.80
N PHE A 56 14.19 3.58 7.72
CA PHE A 56 12.87 3.05 7.38
C PHE A 56 12.03 4.11 6.66
N PRO A 57 11.37 3.78 5.55
CA PRO A 57 10.82 4.77 4.63
C PRO A 57 9.55 5.47 5.11
N MET A 58 9.04 5.16 6.32
CA MET A 58 7.86 5.83 6.89
C MET A 58 8.05 6.18 8.36
N GLY A 59 7.17 7.06 8.87
CA GLY A 59 7.08 7.45 10.28
C GLY A 59 6.31 6.43 11.13
N ASP A 60 5.73 6.91 12.24
CA ASP A 60 4.91 6.10 13.14
C ASP A 60 3.72 5.47 12.40
N GLY A 61 3.34 4.25 12.78
CA GLY A 61 2.31 3.50 12.08
C GLY A 61 1.76 2.32 12.86
N LEU A 62 0.90 1.56 12.21
CA LEU A 62 0.40 0.27 12.65
C LEU A 62 1.09 -0.82 11.81
N ILE A 63 1.57 -1.89 12.44
CA ILE A 63 2.00 -3.09 11.73
C ILE A 63 0.92 -4.17 11.85
N LEU A 64 0.66 -4.85 10.74
CA LEU A 64 0.02 -6.16 10.66
C LEU A 64 1.06 -7.14 10.12
N SER A 65 1.27 -8.27 10.78
CA SER A 65 2.28 -9.27 10.44
C SER A 65 1.66 -10.65 10.39
N THR A 66 2.26 -11.54 9.64
CA THR A 66 1.94 -12.97 9.68
C THR A 66 2.51 -13.62 10.93
N GLY A 67 3.58 -13.04 11.52
CA GLY A 67 4.16 -13.48 12.77
C GLY A 67 4.07 -12.47 13.91
N ASN A 68 4.95 -12.64 14.92
CA ASN A 68 4.94 -11.81 16.11
C ASN A 68 5.50 -10.41 15.85
N ALA A 69 4.62 -9.42 15.80
CA ALA A 69 4.96 -8.04 15.52
C ALA A 69 6.00 -7.44 16.50
N SER A 70 6.10 -7.96 17.74
CA SER A 70 7.10 -7.49 18.69
C SER A 70 8.53 -7.92 18.34
N GLN A 71 8.70 -8.84 17.40
CA GLN A 71 10.01 -9.28 16.90
C GLN A 71 10.51 -8.40 15.73
N ILE A 72 9.65 -7.68 15.09
CA ILE A 72 10.01 -6.84 13.93
C ILE A 72 11.06 -5.75 14.24
N PRO A 73 11.12 -5.14 15.46
CA PRO A 73 12.19 -4.19 15.81
C PRO A 73 13.61 -4.80 15.96
N ASN A 74 13.79 -6.06 15.65
CA ASN A 74 15.12 -6.68 15.66
C ASN A 74 15.91 -6.33 14.38
N PRO A 75 17.24 -6.49 14.36
CA PRO A 75 18.02 -6.35 13.14
C PRO A 75 17.70 -7.47 12.13
N ALA A 76 17.96 -7.24 10.86
CA ALA A 76 17.76 -8.20 9.77
C ALA A 76 18.47 -9.56 9.98
N SER A 77 19.49 -9.64 10.82
CA SER A 77 20.11 -10.91 11.23
C SER A 77 19.24 -11.74 12.19
N TYR A 78 18.11 -11.23 12.62
CA TYR A 78 17.12 -11.96 13.42
C TYR A 78 16.09 -12.60 12.49
N PHE A 79 15.99 -13.90 12.50
CA PHE A 79 14.99 -14.61 11.69
C PHE A 79 13.60 -14.45 12.33
N SER A 80 12.77 -13.61 11.72
CA SER A 80 11.37 -13.48 12.11
C SER A 80 10.56 -14.62 11.51
N SER A 81 10.17 -15.56 12.39
CA SER A 81 9.48 -16.78 11.97
C SER A 81 8.61 -17.29 13.12
N SER A 82 7.38 -16.81 13.19
CA SER A 82 6.43 -17.10 14.26
C SER A 82 5.14 -17.66 13.70
N ALA A 83 4.99 -18.97 13.66
CA ALA A 83 3.76 -19.60 13.19
C ALA A 83 2.65 -19.51 14.24
N PHE A 84 1.52 -18.91 13.90
CA PHE A 84 0.26 -18.92 14.66
C PHE A 84 -0.73 -19.97 14.17
N GLY A 85 -0.52 -20.50 13.00
CA GLY A 85 -0.86 -21.83 12.54
C GLY A 85 -2.24 -22.10 12.00
N ASN A 86 -3.20 -21.17 11.82
CA ASN A 86 -4.49 -21.61 11.28
C ASN A 86 -5.35 -20.56 10.58
N ASN A 87 -4.94 -19.32 10.50
CA ASN A 87 -5.69 -18.32 9.73
C ASN A 87 -5.28 -18.40 8.27
N PHE A 88 -6.24 -18.52 7.38
CA PHE A 88 -6.02 -18.40 5.94
C PHE A 88 -6.91 -17.30 5.38
N ASP A 89 -6.54 -16.77 4.23
CA ASP A 89 -7.34 -15.76 3.54
C ASP A 89 -7.68 -16.17 2.12
N MET A 90 -8.98 -16.21 1.82
CA MET A 90 -9.47 -16.67 0.51
C MET A 90 -9.20 -15.67 -0.61
N ASP A 91 -9.16 -14.37 -0.32
CA ASP A 91 -8.90 -13.36 -1.35
C ASP A 91 -7.43 -13.45 -1.81
N ILE A 92 -6.48 -13.61 -0.86
CA ILE A 92 -5.07 -13.85 -1.20
C ILE A 92 -4.92 -15.21 -1.88
N THR A 93 -5.48 -16.30 -1.31
CA THR A 93 -5.43 -17.65 -1.88
C THR A 93 -5.87 -17.64 -3.35
N ASN A 94 -6.99 -16.99 -3.67
CA ASN A 94 -7.49 -16.91 -5.04
C ASN A 94 -6.60 -16.03 -5.94
N SER A 95 -5.93 -15.02 -5.39
CA SER A 95 -5.08 -14.11 -6.15
C SER A 95 -3.75 -14.74 -6.55
N VAL A 96 -3.15 -15.51 -5.64
CA VAL A 96 -1.84 -16.14 -5.84
C VAL A 96 -1.94 -17.59 -6.33
N GLY A 97 -3.10 -18.24 -6.16
CA GLY A 97 -3.35 -19.62 -6.56
C GLY A 97 -2.77 -20.70 -5.64
N TYR A 98 -2.38 -20.32 -4.43
CA TYR A 98 -1.80 -21.22 -3.42
C TYR A 98 -2.46 -21.00 -2.05
N GLN A 99 -2.37 -22.02 -1.18
CA GLN A 99 -2.86 -21.95 0.20
C GLN A 99 -2.10 -20.88 0.97
N THR A 100 -2.84 -20.12 1.77
CA THR A 100 -2.32 -19.12 2.70
C THR A 100 -2.31 -19.63 4.13
N TYR A 101 -1.42 -19.04 4.95
CA TYR A 101 -1.21 -19.34 6.37
C TYR A 101 -1.04 -18.04 7.13
N ASP A 102 -1.25 -18.10 8.44
CA ASP A 102 -0.98 -17.01 9.39
C ASP A 102 -1.52 -15.63 8.96
N ALA A 103 -2.63 -15.64 8.21
CA ALA A 103 -3.24 -14.42 7.71
C ALA A 103 -3.63 -13.46 8.85
N CYS A 104 -3.23 -12.20 8.72
CA CYS A 104 -3.64 -11.11 9.60
C CYS A 104 -4.47 -10.11 8.82
N ALA A 105 -5.75 -10.00 9.16
CA ALA A 105 -6.71 -9.12 8.49
C ALA A 105 -7.27 -8.07 9.44
N LEU A 106 -7.27 -6.82 8.99
CA LEU A 106 -7.94 -5.68 9.60
C LEU A 106 -9.08 -5.25 8.70
N GLU A 107 -10.29 -5.28 9.23
CA GLU A 107 -11.50 -4.87 8.51
C GLU A 107 -12.17 -3.68 9.20
N PHE A 108 -12.71 -2.76 8.43
CA PHE A 108 -13.46 -1.62 8.98
C PHE A 108 -14.36 -0.97 7.93
N ASP A 109 -15.35 -0.24 8.40
CA ASP A 109 -16.16 0.63 7.56
C ASP A 109 -15.62 2.05 7.60
N ALA A 110 -15.64 2.74 6.45
CA ALA A 110 -15.21 4.11 6.33
C ALA A 110 -16.20 4.96 5.53
N VAL A 111 -16.39 6.20 5.99
CA VAL A 111 -17.23 7.20 5.33
C VAL A 111 -16.34 8.39 4.93
N PRO A 112 -16.04 8.56 3.63
CA PRO A 112 -15.29 9.72 3.17
C PRO A 112 -16.14 10.98 3.15
N SER A 113 -15.62 12.09 3.67
CA SER A 113 -16.26 13.41 3.57
C SER A 113 -16.10 14.02 2.16
N PHE A 114 -15.14 13.53 1.40
CA PHE A 114 -14.86 13.93 0.04
C PHE A 114 -14.89 12.70 -0.87
N GLY A 115 -14.86 12.89 -2.18
CA GLY A 115 -15.00 11.80 -3.15
C GLY A 115 -13.75 10.94 -3.35
N ASN A 116 -12.95 10.69 -2.33
CA ASN A 116 -11.74 9.87 -2.41
C ASN A 116 -11.32 9.32 -1.05
N ILE A 117 -10.54 8.24 -1.07
CA ILE A 117 -9.78 7.76 0.11
C ILE A 117 -8.36 7.43 -0.34
N PHE A 118 -7.38 7.69 0.53
CA PHE A 118 -5.97 7.39 0.34
C PHE A 118 -5.43 6.59 1.53
N PHE A 119 -4.41 5.76 1.24
CA PHE A 119 -3.65 4.98 2.20
C PHE A 119 -2.16 5.10 1.89
N GLU A 120 -1.32 5.17 2.91
CA GLU A 120 0.14 5.12 2.78
C GLU A 120 0.67 3.95 3.61
N TYR A 121 1.50 3.12 2.99
CA TYR A 121 1.99 1.89 3.59
C TYR A 121 3.38 1.50 3.07
N VAL A 122 4.04 0.64 3.84
CA VAL A 122 5.25 -0.11 3.45
C VAL A 122 4.92 -1.58 3.63
N TRP A 123 5.33 -2.42 2.69
CA TRP A 123 5.25 -3.87 2.81
C TRP A 123 6.65 -4.45 2.91
N GLY A 124 6.87 -5.47 3.74
CA GLY A 124 8.15 -6.11 3.94
C GLY A 124 8.03 -7.59 4.27
N SER A 125 9.12 -8.33 4.09
CA SER A 125 9.19 -9.76 4.31
C SER A 125 10.58 -10.22 4.71
N GLU A 126 10.63 -11.26 5.54
CA GLU A 126 11.83 -12.05 5.87
C GLU A 126 12.22 -13.03 4.76
N GLU A 127 11.31 -13.31 3.80
CA GLU A 127 11.55 -14.23 2.68
C GLU A 127 12.60 -13.72 1.68
N TYR A 128 12.97 -12.45 1.75
CA TYR A 128 13.98 -11.84 0.89
C TYR A 128 15.41 -12.20 1.32
N PRO A 129 16.33 -12.35 0.39
CA PRO A 129 16.14 -12.55 -1.05
C PRO A 129 16.05 -14.03 -1.43
N GLU A 130 16.23 -14.97 -0.46
CA GLU A 130 16.51 -16.39 -0.72
C GLU A 130 15.32 -17.14 -1.29
N PHE A 131 14.11 -16.72 -0.95
CA PHE A 131 12.89 -17.45 -1.25
C PHE A 131 12.05 -16.82 -2.36
N ILE A 132 12.53 -15.75 -2.99
CA ILE A 132 11.90 -15.16 -4.18
C ILE A 132 11.69 -16.24 -5.22
N CYS A 133 10.50 -16.29 -5.85
CA CYS A 133 10.04 -17.30 -6.80
C CYS A 133 9.74 -18.69 -6.21
N ASN A 134 10.03 -18.94 -4.96
CA ASN A 134 9.71 -20.20 -4.27
C ASN A 134 8.44 -20.05 -3.42
N PHE A 135 8.33 -18.97 -2.68
CA PHE A 135 7.17 -18.59 -1.88
C PHE A 135 6.66 -17.24 -2.41
N ASN A 136 5.45 -16.85 -2.06
CA ASN A 136 4.85 -15.63 -2.61
C ASN A 136 3.94 -14.93 -1.62
N ASP A 137 4.42 -14.68 -0.43
CA ASP A 137 3.70 -13.91 0.57
C ASP A 137 3.16 -12.62 -0.03
N ALA A 138 1.95 -12.30 0.33
CA ALA A 138 1.22 -11.26 -0.38
C ALA A 138 0.39 -10.37 0.54
N PHE A 139 0.11 -9.18 0.02
CA PHE A 139 -0.67 -8.13 0.66
C PHE A 139 -1.80 -7.66 -0.25
N LEU A 140 -3.00 -7.52 0.32
CA LEU A 140 -4.15 -6.91 -0.36
C LEU A 140 -4.75 -5.79 0.50
N LEU A 141 -5.22 -4.74 -0.16
CA LEU A 141 -6.07 -3.70 0.40
C LEU A 141 -7.33 -3.63 -0.43
N LEU A 142 -8.38 -4.25 0.09
CA LEU A 142 -9.65 -4.44 -0.59
C LEU A 142 -10.65 -3.39 -0.16
N VAL A 143 -11.46 -2.92 -1.10
CA VAL A 143 -12.59 -2.03 -0.84
C VAL A 143 -13.84 -2.55 -1.55
N SER A 144 -14.96 -2.55 -0.83
CA SER A 144 -16.30 -2.85 -1.37
C SER A 144 -17.31 -1.80 -0.92
N GLY A 145 -18.42 -1.69 -1.65
CA GLY A 145 -19.48 -0.73 -1.34
C GLY A 145 -20.14 -0.13 -2.58
N PRO A 146 -20.88 0.96 -2.43
CA PRO A 146 -21.62 1.58 -3.52
C PRO A 146 -20.74 1.93 -4.73
N GLY A 147 -21.12 1.42 -5.91
CA GLY A 147 -20.39 1.67 -7.15
C GLY A 147 -19.11 0.86 -7.35
N ILE A 148 -18.69 0.04 -6.37
CA ILE A 148 -17.57 -0.89 -6.50
C ILE A 148 -18.09 -2.21 -7.08
N ASN A 149 -17.38 -2.73 -8.08
CA ASN A 149 -17.71 -3.99 -8.74
C ASN A 149 -16.41 -4.71 -9.12
N GLY A 150 -15.73 -5.21 -8.12
CA GLY A 150 -14.45 -5.93 -8.27
C GLY A 150 -14.62 -7.44 -8.35
N THR A 151 -13.52 -8.14 -8.41
CA THR A 151 -13.44 -9.60 -8.59
C THR A 151 -13.19 -10.37 -7.30
N TYR A 152 -12.94 -9.68 -6.20
CA TYR A 152 -12.72 -10.28 -4.88
C TYR A 152 -14.03 -10.57 -4.17
N LEU A 153 -13.97 -11.25 -3.01
CA LEU A 153 -15.15 -11.53 -2.21
C LEU A 153 -15.94 -10.22 -1.92
N ASN A 154 -17.25 -10.32 -1.85
CA ASN A 154 -18.16 -9.19 -1.67
C ASN A 154 -18.08 -8.12 -2.77
N ASN A 155 -17.71 -8.50 -4.00
CA ASN A 155 -17.45 -7.60 -5.14
C ASN A 155 -16.36 -6.53 -4.83
N ALA A 156 -15.44 -6.83 -3.92
CA ALA A 156 -14.38 -5.92 -3.57
C ALA A 156 -13.36 -5.77 -4.72
N THR A 157 -12.68 -4.64 -4.75
CA THR A 157 -11.52 -4.39 -5.61
C THR A 157 -10.27 -4.18 -4.78
N ASN A 158 -9.13 -4.71 -5.24
CA ASN A 158 -7.84 -4.44 -4.62
C ASN A 158 -7.32 -3.08 -5.09
N ILE A 159 -6.95 -2.22 -4.15
CA ILE A 159 -6.34 -0.92 -4.44
C ILE A 159 -4.85 -0.87 -4.10
N ALA A 160 -4.32 -1.88 -3.40
CA ALA A 160 -2.88 -2.08 -3.22
C ALA A 160 -2.31 -2.83 -4.43
N ILE A 161 -2.28 -2.18 -5.57
CA ILE A 161 -1.72 -2.70 -6.81
C ILE A 161 -0.53 -1.84 -7.25
N LEU A 162 0.44 -2.47 -7.90
CA LEU A 162 1.67 -1.83 -8.36
C LEU A 162 1.40 -0.88 -9.55
N PRO A 163 2.37 -0.06 -9.98
CA PRO A 163 2.14 0.98 -10.99
C PRO A 163 1.61 0.51 -12.34
N ASP A 164 1.67 -0.79 -12.66
CA ASP A 164 1.04 -1.37 -13.84
C ASP A 164 -0.49 -1.51 -13.72
N SER A 165 -1.05 -1.20 -12.54
CA SER A 165 -2.47 -1.25 -12.19
C SER A 165 -3.13 -2.64 -12.25
N THR A 166 -2.34 -3.70 -12.24
CA THR A 166 -2.82 -5.10 -12.29
C THR A 166 -2.11 -6.01 -11.31
N THR A 167 -0.82 -5.74 -11.03
CA THR A 167 0.02 -6.62 -10.21
C THR A 167 -0.17 -6.31 -8.73
N ILE A 168 -0.42 -7.34 -7.93
CA ILE A 168 -0.53 -7.25 -6.47
C ILE A 168 0.85 -7.04 -5.84
N VAL A 169 0.89 -6.57 -4.61
CA VAL A 169 2.12 -6.47 -3.80
C VAL A 169 2.42 -7.84 -3.20
N SER A 170 3.58 -8.40 -3.54
CA SER A 170 4.05 -9.70 -3.05
C SER A 170 5.56 -9.82 -3.19
N ILE A 171 6.15 -10.84 -2.59
CA ILE A 171 7.59 -11.14 -2.72
C ILE A 171 8.00 -11.27 -4.19
N ASN A 172 7.21 -11.98 -4.99
CA ASN A 172 7.55 -12.27 -6.38
C ASN A 172 7.32 -11.09 -7.34
N THR A 173 6.77 -9.98 -6.86
CA THR A 173 6.47 -8.81 -7.69
C THR A 173 7.30 -7.58 -7.36
N VAL A 174 7.85 -7.50 -6.13
CA VAL A 174 8.72 -6.39 -5.70
C VAL A 174 10.00 -6.98 -5.12
N HIS A 175 11.06 -7.05 -5.92
CA HIS A 175 12.37 -7.57 -5.50
C HIS A 175 13.50 -7.07 -6.41
N ASP A 176 14.75 -7.37 -6.07
CA ASP A 176 15.91 -7.04 -6.89
C ASP A 176 15.92 -7.85 -8.21
N ASN A 177 16.22 -7.17 -9.30
CA ASN A 177 16.36 -7.76 -10.64
C ASN A 177 17.48 -8.80 -10.78
N THR A 178 18.39 -8.90 -9.81
CA THR A 178 19.51 -9.84 -9.85
C THR A 178 19.09 -11.27 -9.48
N VAL A 179 17.91 -11.44 -8.92
CA VAL A 179 17.41 -12.74 -8.45
C VAL A 179 16.61 -13.41 -9.56
N GLY A 180 17.11 -14.54 -10.02
CA GLY A 180 16.50 -15.62 -10.78
C GLY A 180 15.49 -15.31 -11.90
N ALA A 181 15.78 -15.83 -13.09
CA ALA A 181 14.95 -15.70 -14.31
C ALA A 181 13.55 -16.38 -14.26
N ALA A 182 13.13 -16.92 -13.13
CA ALA A 182 11.88 -17.70 -13.02
C ALA A 182 10.67 -16.86 -12.55
N CYS A 183 10.90 -15.68 -12.01
CA CYS A 183 9.86 -14.77 -11.54
C CYS A 183 9.33 -13.83 -12.62
N PRO A 184 8.11 -13.29 -12.44
CA PRO A 184 7.64 -12.14 -13.21
C PRO A 184 8.64 -10.97 -13.16
N THR A 185 8.56 -10.04 -14.09
CA THR A 185 9.38 -8.84 -14.08
C THR A 185 9.16 -8.07 -12.77
N PRO A 186 10.16 -7.91 -11.92
CA PRO A 186 10.01 -7.25 -10.64
C PRO A 186 9.88 -5.74 -10.78
N PHE A 187 9.27 -5.12 -9.79
CA PHE A 187 9.31 -3.68 -9.60
C PHE A 187 10.51 -3.31 -8.70
N ASP A 188 11.73 -3.56 -9.19
CA ASP A 188 12.99 -3.37 -8.48
C ASP A 188 13.17 -1.94 -7.93
N SER A 189 12.68 -0.94 -8.64
CA SER A 189 12.73 0.45 -8.18
C SER A 189 11.90 0.73 -6.92
N LEU A 190 11.01 -0.18 -6.53
CA LEU A 190 10.22 -0.10 -5.30
C LEU A 190 10.86 -0.86 -4.15
N TYR A 191 11.78 -1.75 -4.42
CA TYR A 191 12.43 -2.61 -3.45
C TYR A 191 13.57 -1.90 -2.73
N ILE A 192 13.70 -2.16 -1.44
CA ILE A 192 14.81 -1.74 -0.58
C ILE A 192 15.38 -3.00 0.08
N ASP A 193 16.63 -3.32 -0.22
CA ASP A 193 17.39 -4.37 0.46
C ASP A 193 17.70 -3.92 1.90
N ASN A 194 17.35 -4.74 2.87
CA ASN A 194 17.56 -4.52 4.29
C ASN A 194 18.40 -5.62 4.94
N SER A 195 18.90 -6.57 4.18
CA SER A 195 19.60 -7.78 4.67
C SER A 195 20.82 -7.49 5.56
N THR A 196 21.34 -6.27 5.55
CA THR A 196 22.47 -5.82 6.38
C THR A 196 22.13 -4.72 7.38
N ASP A 197 20.90 -4.24 7.42
CA ASP A 197 20.48 -3.15 8.33
C ASP A 197 20.08 -3.70 9.71
N THR A 198 19.85 -2.79 10.61
CA THR A 198 19.48 -3.06 12.01
C THR A 198 18.16 -2.40 12.38
N THR A 199 17.39 -1.97 11.41
CA THR A 199 16.17 -1.16 11.61
C THR A 199 14.96 -2.02 11.90
N VAL A 200 14.73 -3.02 11.08
CA VAL A 200 13.66 -4.03 11.22
C VAL A 200 14.21 -5.42 10.86
N ALA A 201 13.54 -6.48 11.32
CA ALA A 201 13.97 -7.85 11.08
C ALA A 201 13.81 -8.27 9.61
N PHE A 202 12.83 -7.75 8.90
CA PHE A 202 12.60 -8.12 7.50
C PHE A 202 13.81 -7.81 6.62
N ASP A 203 14.26 -8.80 5.86
CA ASP A 203 15.43 -8.69 4.98
C ASP A 203 15.19 -7.81 3.74
N GLY A 204 13.94 -7.53 3.43
CA GLY A 204 13.59 -6.55 2.40
C GLY A 204 12.22 -5.93 2.60
N TYR A 205 12.04 -4.72 2.08
CA TYR A 205 10.77 -4.00 2.13
C TYR A 205 10.60 -3.02 0.95
N THR A 206 9.40 -2.50 0.79
CA THR A 206 9.11 -1.52 -0.26
C THR A 206 9.47 -0.10 0.19
N GLN A 207 9.67 0.80 -0.76
CA GLN A 207 9.48 2.22 -0.50
C GLN A 207 8.06 2.46 0.03
N MET A 208 7.82 3.63 0.65
CA MET A 208 6.46 4.00 1.05
C MET A 208 5.58 4.14 -0.19
N LEU A 209 4.53 3.33 -0.25
CA LEU A 209 3.55 3.28 -1.33
C LEU A 209 2.30 4.07 -0.94
N THR A 210 1.65 4.66 -1.93
CA THR A 210 0.34 5.30 -1.77
C THR A 210 -0.66 4.60 -2.66
N SER A 211 -1.76 4.15 -2.07
CA SER A 211 -2.93 3.67 -2.80
C SER A 211 -4.12 4.57 -2.56
N GLY A 212 -4.99 4.68 -3.54
CA GLY A 212 -6.19 5.50 -3.41
C GLY A 212 -7.27 5.11 -4.40
N ILE A 213 -8.50 5.48 -4.05
CA ILE A 213 -9.68 5.27 -4.88
C ILE A 213 -10.62 6.47 -4.75
N ASN A 214 -11.28 6.81 -5.86
CA ASN A 214 -12.37 7.77 -5.84
C ASN A 214 -13.69 7.04 -5.53
N LEU A 215 -14.45 7.62 -4.60
CA LEU A 215 -15.67 7.08 -4.03
C LEU A 215 -16.73 8.18 -3.97
N ASN A 216 -17.96 7.86 -3.61
CA ASN A 216 -18.96 8.89 -3.32
C ASN A 216 -18.80 9.41 -1.90
N ALA A 217 -18.77 10.72 -1.74
CA ALA A 217 -18.74 11.35 -0.43
C ALA A 217 -20.01 11.02 0.38
N GLY A 218 -19.86 10.66 1.64
CA GLY A 218 -20.95 10.35 2.55
C GLY A 218 -21.48 8.91 2.47
N ASP A 219 -21.11 8.12 1.46
CA ASP A 219 -21.45 6.71 1.41
C ASP A 219 -20.51 5.89 2.32
N THR A 220 -20.99 4.75 2.80
CA THR A 220 -20.18 3.82 3.61
C THR A 220 -19.52 2.79 2.72
N TYR A 221 -18.23 2.59 2.91
CA TYR A 221 -17.41 1.60 2.22
C TYR A 221 -16.74 0.68 3.23
N HIS A 222 -16.69 -0.61 2.90
CA HIS A 222 -16.01 -1.61 3.71
C HIS A 222 -14.60 -1.84 3.17
N PHE A 223 -13.61 -1.81 4.06
CA PHE A 223 -12.20 -2.04 3.76
C PHE A 223 -11.71 -3.30 4.45
N LYS A 224 -10.88 -4.07 3.76
CA LYS A 224 -10.12 -5.20 4.30
C LYS A 224 -8.66 -5.04 3.93
N ILE A 225 -7.81 -4.95 4.92
CA ILE A 225 -6.35 -4.91 4.80
C ILE A 225 -5.85 -6.25 5.28
N VAL A 226 -5.16 -7.03 4.44
CA VAL A 226 -4.75 -8.38 4.79
C VAL A 226 -3.37 -8.72 4.24
N VAL A 227 -2.55 -9.33 5.09
CA VAL A 227 -1.27 -9.94 4.77
C VAL A 227 -1.32 -11.43 5.13
N ALA A 228 -0.69 -12.29 4.34
CA ALA A 228 -0.61 -13.72 4.62
C ALA A 228 0.64 -14.34 4.02
N ASP A 229 1.17 -15.34 4.72
CA ASP A 229 2.17 -16.25 4.19
C ASP A 229 1.53 -17.19 3.15
N VAL A 230 2.29 -17.56 2.14
CA VAL A 230 1.80 -18.34 1.01
C VAL A 230 2.67 -19.59 0.81
N MET A 231 2.03 -20.75 0.77
CA MET A 231 2.59 -22.09 0.65
C MET A 231 3.07 -22.70 1.98
N ASP A 232 3.70 -21.95 2.85
CA ASP A 232 3.98 -22.37 4.24
C ASP A 232 3.78 -21.19 5.21
N GLY A 233 4.14 -21.30 6.47
CA GLY A 233 4.00 -20.27 7.50
C GLY A 233 5.31 -20.16 8.27
N ILE A 234 6.46 -20.03 7.59
CA ILE A 234 7.77 -20.12 8.23
C ILE A 234 8.39 -18.73 8.43
N PHE A 235 8.60 -17.98 7.41
CA PHE A 235 9.17 -16.63 7.47
C PHE A 235 8.08 -15.57 7.42
N ASP A 236 8.18 -14.59 8.32
CA ASP A 236 7.12 -13.63 8.53
C ASP A 236 7.15 -12.52 7.45
N SER A 237 5.96 -12.11 7.04
CA SER A 237 5.73 -10.93 6.21
C SER A 237 4.86 -9.93 6.95
N GLY A 238 4.86 -8.65 6.51
CA GLY A 238 4.06 -7.64 7.17
C GLY A 238 3.80 -6.38 6.36
N VAL A 239 2.74 -5.69 6.72
CA VAL A 239 2.42 -4.37 6.19
C VAL A 239 2.41 -3.34 7.31
N PHE A 240 3.10 -2.24 7.07
CA PHE A 240 3.14 -1.06 7.94
C PHE A 240 2.23 0.00 7.36
N LEU A 241 1.22 0.41 8.11
CA LEU A 241 0.25 1.44 7.73
C LEU A 241 0.61 2.74 8.44
N LEU A 242 0.87 3.79 7.70
CA LEU A 242 1.27 5.08 8.29
C LEU A 242 0.15 5.65 9.18
N GLN A 243 0.52 6.21 10.33
CA GLN A 243 -0.42 6.90 11.23
C GLN A 243 -1.19 8.00 10.50
N ASN A 244 -2.50 8.10 10.71
CA ASN A 244 -3.40 9.08 10.08
C ASN A 244 -3.40 9.01 8.54
N SER A 245 -2.97 7.90 7.94
CA SER A 245 -2.88 7.77 6.47
C SER A 245 -4.22 7.50 5.81
N VAL A 246 -5.18 6.90 6.52
CA VAL A 246 -6.53 6.69 5.98
C VAL A 246 -7.24 8.03 5.97
N ARG A 247 -7.25 8.69 4.82
CA ARG A 247 -7.75 10.08 4.71
C ARG A 247 -8.56 10.30 3.45
N SER A 248 -9.52 11.20 3.57
CA SER A 248 -10.30 11.75 2.45
C SER A 248 -10.06 13.24 2.36
N MET A 249 -9.77 13.74 1.18
CA MET A 249 -9.34 15.13 1.02
C MET A 249 -10.20 15.86 0.00
N GLY A 250 -10.78 16.98 0.43
CA GLY A 250 -11.42 17.93 -0.48
C GLY A 250 -10.38 18.68 -1.30
N VAL A 251 -10.77 19.08 -2.49
CA VAL A 251 -10.02 20.08 -3.25
C VAL A 251 -10.20 21.42 -2.53
N THR A 252 -9.44 21.61 -1.45
CA THR A 252 -9.40 22.91 -0.78
C THR A 252 -8.55 23.84 -1.64
N GLY A 253 -9.20 24.88 -2.14
CA GLY A 253 -8.73 26.01 -2.92
C GLY A 253 -7.24 26.23 -3.07
N THR A 254 -6.86 26.49 -4.31
CA THR A 254 -5.66 27.19 -4.76
C THR A 254 -4.47 27.24 -3.80
N ILE A 255 -3.69 26.15 -3.78
CA ILE A 255 -2.26 26.34 -3.60
C ILE A 255 -1.79 26.98 -4.91
N GLN A 256 -1.56 28.29 -4.89
CA GLN A 256 -0.82 28.97 -5.95
C GLN A 256 0.64 28.54 -5.88
N ASN A 257 0.94 27.31 -6.28
CA ASN A 257 2.25 26.99 -6.79
C ASN A 257 2.19 27.25 -8.28
N ASN A 258 2.68 28.41 -8.68
CA ASN A 258 2.85 28.86 -10.07
C ASN A 258 3.93 28.05 -10.82
N GLU A 259 4.12 26.79 -10.50
CA GLU A 259 5.04 25.93 -11.22
C GLU A 259 4.26 24.97 -12.11
N ASN A 260 4.42 25.14 -13.42
CA ASN A 260 3.92 24.18 -14.40
C ASN A 260 4.60 22.83 -14.14
N ILE A 261 3.83 21.84 -13.70
CA ILE A 261 4.29 20.45 -13.62
C ILE A 261 4.32 19.93 -15.05
N LEU A 262 5.50 19.58 -15.52
CA LEU A 262 5.65 18.86 -16.78
C LEU A 262 5.46 17.38 -16.50
N PHE A 263 4.53 16.75 -17.20
CA PHE A 263 4.27 15.33 -17.06
C PHE A 263 3.95 14.68 -18.40
N ASN A 264 4.28 13.42 -18.52
CA ASN A 264 3.94 12.56 -19.63
C ASN A 264 2.85 11.56 -19.20
N VAL A 265 2.00 11.17 -20.14
CA VAL A 265 0.95 10.16 -19.93
C VAL A 265 1.06 9.14 -21.04
N TYR A 266 1.20 7.88 -20.65
CA TYR A 266 1.31 6.77 -21.60
C TYR A 266 0.76 5.46 -21.03
N PRO A 267 0.28 4.54 -21.90
CA PRO A 267 0.00 4.77 -23.31
C PRO A 267 -1.19 5.74 -23.48
N ASN A 268 -1.14 6.60 -24.48
CA ASN A 268 -2.26 7.46 -24.84
C ASN A 268 -2.37 7.52 -26.37
N PRO A 269 -3.37 6.90 -26.99
CA PRO A 269 -4.52 6.20 -26.41
C PRO A 269 -4.17 4.89 -25.64
N SER A 270 -5.02 4.53 -24.65
CA SER A 270 -4.93 3.28 -23.92
C SER A 270 -6.01 2.28 -24.36
N GLN A 271 -5.61 1.05 -24.66
CA GLN A 271 -6.52 -0.03 -25.05
C GLN A 271 -7.26 -0.67 -23.86
N ASN A 272 -6.68 -0.60 -22.69
CA ASN A 272 -7.19 -1.23 -21.46
C ASN A 272 -7.65 -0.21 -20.41
N GLY A 273 -7.64 1.09 -20.74
CA GLY A 273 -8.04 2.17 -19.82
C GLY A 273 -7.02 2.49 -18.72
N ILE A 274 -5.82 1.92 -18.77
CA ILE A 274 -4.75 2.18 -17.79
C ILE A 274 -3.76 3.18 -18.38
N PHE A 275 -3.37 4.18 -17.60
CA PHE A 275 -2.43 5.23 -17.98
C PHE A 275 -1.38 5.42 -16.92
N SER A 276 -0.12 5.44 -17.30
CA SER A 276 1.00 5.85 -16.45
C SER A 276 1.22 7.35 -16.57
N ILE A 277 1.43 8.00 -15.44
CA ILE A 277 1.77 9.42 -15.33
C ILE A 277 3.19 9.50 -14.80
N GLU A 278 4.07 10.15 -15.52
CA GLU A 278 5.45 10.41 -15.09
C GLU A 278 5.73 11.90 -15.17
N SER A 279 6.19 12.50 -14.06
CA SER A 279 6.46 13.93 -13.99
C SER A 279 7.93 14.23 -13.68
N ASN A 280 8.32 15.48 -13.90
CA ASN A 280 9.66 15.96 -13.57
C ASN A 280 9.84 16.29 -12.07
N LYS A 281 8.81 16.14 -11.25
CA LYS A 281 8.79 16.39 -9.80
C LYS A 281 7.87 15.40 -9.11
N ASN A 282 8.04 15.24 -7.81
CA ASN A 282 7.09 14.47 -6.99
C ASN A 282 5.69 15.07 -7.11
N LEU A 283 4.74 14.21 -7.42
CA LEU A 283 3.33 14.60 -7.57
C LEU A 283 2.62 14.57 -6.21
N ASN A 284 1.83 15.60 -5.98
CA ASN A 284 0.83 15.51 -4.93
C ASN A 284 -0.39 14.77 -5.50
N VAL A 285 -0.71 13.60 -4.96
CA VAL A 285 -1.85 12.76 -5.39
C VAL A 285 -3.18 13.51 -5.42
N GLN A 286 -3.35 14.50 -4.55
CA GLN A 286 -4.53 15.37 -4.49
C GLN A 286 -4.67 16.29 -5.70
N SER A 287 -3.59 16.50 -6.42
CA SER A 287 -3.58 17.34 -7.62
C SER A 287 -3.98 16.59 -8.88
N ILE A 288 -4.22 15.26 -8.78
CA ILE A 288 -4.59 14.42 -9.93
C ILE A 288 -6.11 14.25 -9.94
N ALA A 289 -6.74 14.57 -11.06
CA ALA A 289 -8.18 14.38 -11.28
C ALA A 289 -8.46 14.01 -12.73
N VAL A 290 -9.54 13.27 -12.98
CA VAL A 290 -10.01 12.92 -14.32
C VAL A 290 -11.43 13.45 -14.50
N TYR A 291 -11.70 14.01 -15.67
CA TYR A 291 -13.01 14.53 -16.03
C TYR A 291 -13.48 13.91 -17.35
N ASP A 292 -14.77 13.65 -17.46
CA ASP A 292 -15.40 13.31 -18.74
C ASP A 292 -15.56 14.56 -19.65
N ILE A 293 -16.05 14.32 -20.87
CA ILE A 293 -16.24 15.40 -21.84
C ILE A 293 -17.30 16.44 -21.41
N SER A 294 -18.13 16.12 -20.41
CA SER A 294 -19.11 17.05 -19.82
C SER A 294 -18.54 17.83 -18.63
N GLY A 295 -17.28 17.59 -18.26
CA GLY A 295 -16.61 18.22 -17.12
C GLY A 295 -16.96 17.59 -15.76
N ARG A 296 -17.65 16.45 -15.73
CA ARG A 296 -17.91 15.71 -14.47
C ARG A 296 -16.67 14.96 -14.04
N ASN A 297 -16.38 14.98 -12.75
CA ASN A 297 -15.30 14.19 -12.17
C ASN A 297 -15.59 12.69 -12.38
N VAL A 298 -14.58 11.96 -12.87
CA VAL A 298 -14.61 10.52 -13.10
C VAL A 298 -13.79 9.85 -12.01
N PRO A 299 -14.38 9.01 -11.18
CA PRO A 299 -13.64 8.21 -10.22
C PRO A 299 -12.59 7.33 -10.91
N PHE A 300 -11.45 7.13 -10.27
CA PHE A 300 -10.37 6.25 -10.76
C PHE A 300 -9.61 5.67 -9.59
N SER A 301 -8.96 4.52 -9.77
CA SER A 301 -7.94 4.05 -8.84
C SER A 301 -6.60 4.68 -9.19
N LEU A 302 -5.82 5.01 -8.15
CA LEU A 302 -4.51 5.62 -8.25
C LEU A 302 -3.49 4.79 -7.51
N ASN A 303 -2.38 4.45 -8.17
CA ASN A 303 -1.28 3.70 -7.58
C ASN A 303 0.05 4.32 -7.99
N GLY A 304 1.04 4.24 -7.13
CA GLY A 304 2.37 4.78 -7.41
C GLY A 304 2.94 5.60 -6.26
N PHE A 305 4.09 6.24 -6.52
CA PHE A 305 4.81 7.05 -5.53
C PHE A 305 5.66 8.12 -6.22
N GLY A 306 6.03 9.15 -5.46
CA GLY A 306 6.96 10.18 -5.92
C GLY A 306 6.48 10.89 -7.19
N ASN A 307 7.16 10.68 -8.29
CA ASN A 307 6.88 11.29 -9.59
C ASN A 307 6.23 10.33 -10.61
N LYS A 308 5.91 9.09 -10.21
CA LYS A 308 5.32 8.07 -11.07
C LYS A 308 4.03 7.53 -10.47
N TYR A 309 2.93 7.68 -11.19
CA TYR A 309 1.63 7.16 -10.80
C TYR A 309 0.94 6.47 -11.97
N SER A 310 0.03 5.57 -11.65
CA SER A 310 -0.87 4.92 -12.60
C SER A 310 -2.31 5.22 -12.22
N ILE A 311 -3.13 5.55 -13.22
CA ILE A 311 -4.57 5.70 -13.09
C ILE A 311 -5.27 4.61 -13.90
N ASN A 312 -6.35 4.07 -13.36
CA ASN A 312 -7.15 3.04 -14.00
C ASN A 312 -8.57 3.52 -14.28
N LEU A 313 -8.93 3.55 -15.55
CA LEU A 313 -10.25 3.88 -16.10
C LEU A 313 -10.87 2.69 -16.84
N SER A 314 -10.41 1.47 -16.65
CA SER A 314 -10.87 0.27 -17.39
C SER A 314 -12.37 0.01 -17.25
N ASN A 315 -12.97 0.44 -16.15
CA ASN A 315 -14.41 0.28 -15.87
C ASN A 315 -15.27 1.39 -16.48
N TYR A 316 -14.67 2.31 -17.23
CA TYR A 316 -15.40 3.43 -17.86
C TYR A 316 -15.55 3.25 -19.36
N ALA A 317 -16.50 3.96 -19.92
CA ALA A 317 -16.79 3.90 -21.35
C ALA A 317 -15.57 4.30 -22.18
N LYS A 318 -15.39 3.66 -23.32
CA LYS A 318 -14.42 4.11 -24.33
C LYS A 318 -14.73 5.54 -24.75
N GLY A 319 -13.70 6.37 -24.87
CA GLY A 319 -13.89 7.78 -25.19
C GLY A 319 -12.75 8.67 -24.75
N LEU A 320 -13.00 9.99 -24.83
CA LEU A 320 -12.06 11.01 -24.41
C LEU A 320 -12.35 11.45 -22.98
N TYR A 321 -11.27 11.64 -22.24
CA TYR A 321 -11.26 12.16 -20.88
C TYR A 321 -10.23 13.28 -20.77
N GLN A 322 -10.35 14.10 -19.75
CA GLN A 322 -9.38 15.12 -19.41
C GLN A 322 -8.71 14.80 -18.10
N LEU A 323 -7.41 14.55 -18.15
CA LEU A 323 -6.58 14.34 -16.95
C LEU A 323 -6.02 15.70 -16.51
N LYS A 324 -6.19 15.99 -15.23
CA LYS A 324 -5.57 17.10 -14.51
C LYS A 324 -4.45 16.59 -13.63
N VAL A 325 -3.29 17.26 -13.66
CA VAL A 325 -2.17 17.04 -12.75
C VAL A 325 -1.66 18.41 -12.29
N GLY A 326 -1.88 18.76 -11.04
CA GLY A 326 -1.67 20.11 -10.55
C GLY A 326 -2.57 21.11 -11.30
N ASN A 327 -1.97 22.10 -11.93
CA ASN A 327 -2.67 23.09 -12.76
C ASN A 327 -2.64 22.74 -14.27
N SER A 328 -1.97 21.67 -14.65
CA SER A 328 -1.84 21.26 -16.05
C SER A 328 -2.91 20.24 -16.42
N PHE A 329 -3.35 20.29 -17.68
CA PHE A 329 -4.38 19.40 -18.22
C PHE A 329 -3.87 18.72 -19.48
N THR A 330 -4.23 17.47 -19.67
CA THR A 330 -4.01 16.74 -20.92
C THR A 330 -5.22 15.90 -21.29
N LYS A 331 -5.41 15.63 -22.58
CA LYS A 331 -6.45 14.72 -23.06
C LYS A 331 -5.90 13.30 -23.04
N ILE A 332 -6.70 12.36 -22.54
CA ILE A 332 -6.44 10.92 -22.58
C ILE A 332 -7.60 10.21 -23.27
N SER A 333 -7.31 9.10 -23.92
CA SER A 333 -8.31 8.35 -24.70
C SER A 333 -8.30 6.87 -24.31
N VAL A 334 -9.45 6.35 -23.89
CA VAL A 334 -9.73 4.92 -23.69
C VAL A 334 -10.28 4.35 -24.98
N GLN A 335 -9.69 3.26 -25.51
CA GLN A 335 -10.07 2.60 -26.78
C GLN A 335 -10.55 1.16 -26.58
#